data_5948c5edbdec0fe808c5311206e59e10
#
_entry.id   5948c5edbdec0fe808c5311206e59e10
#
_cell.length_a   1.000
_cell.length_b   1.000
_cell.length_c   1.000
_cell.angle_alpha   90.00
_cell.angle_beta   90.00
_cell.angle_gamma   90.00
#
_symmetry.space_group_name_H-M   'P 1'
#
loop_
_entity.id
_entity.type
_entity.pdbx_description
1 polymer ?
#
loop_
_entity_poly.entity_id
_entity_poly.type
_entity_poly.pdbx_seq_one_letter_code
_entity_poly.pdbx_strand_id
1 'polypeptide(L)'
;LFFLIFLILIFSNFKNEYKLTHLVYNPDKATNLFRNAPKTIIKVFFIYIFFTALIFVLFTFSGIRLFDSFNLAMTVSSTGAFLPTNELSEIIKHSSQKIILTIAITFSTLNIYFFYSLFSNVNIIKKHYEDIFILLAIFFFSLILFFSIQETSFLNILFSVASSLSNSGMSIFTPPKNLYLFFI
;
A
#
# COMPACT_ATOMS: atom_id res chain seq x y z
N LEU A 1 4.53 -8.77 5.49
CA LEU A 1 3.29 -9.04 6.22
C LEU A 1 3.29 -10.45 6.79
N PHE A 2 3.58 -11.49 6.00
CA PHE A 2 3.62 -12.89 6.45
C PHE A 2 4.62 -13.10 7.60
N PHE A 3 5.81 -12.53 7.49
CA PHE A 3 6.83 -12.54 8.54
C PHE A 3 6.35 -11.87 9.84
N LEU A 4 5.63 -10.78 9.73
CA LEU A 4 5.07 -10.06 10.87
C LEU A 4 3.96 -10.88 11.56
N ILE A 5 3.10 -11.52 10.78
CA ILE A 5 2.08 -12.45 11.29
C ILE A 5 2.75 -13.65 11.99
N PHE A 6 3.80 -14.21 11.39
CA PHE A 6 4.58 -15.31 11.96
C PHE A 6 5.25 -14.91 13.28
N LEU A 7 5.87 -13.72 13.33
CA LEU A 7 6.42 -13.16 14.57
C LEU A 7 5.35 -13.01 15.66
N ILE A 8 4.18 -12.44 15.33
CA ILE A 8 3.08 -12.29 16.28
C ILE A 8 2.60 -13.64 16.79
N LEU A 9 2.54 -14.67 15.95
CA LEU A 9 2.16 -16.03 16.35
C LEU A 9 3.19 -16.66 17.30
N ILE A 10 4.49 -16.51 17.01
CA ILE A 10 5.56 -17.02 17.87
C ILE A 10 5.52 -16.32 19.22
N PHE A 11 5.49 -14.98 19.21
CA PHE A 11 5.52 -14.19 20.44
C PHE A 11 4.22 -14.26 21.25
N SER A 12 3.08 -14.59 20.64
CA SER A 12 1.84 -14.82 21.39
C SER A 12 1.88 -16.06 22.27
N ASN A 13 2.76 -17.01 21.97
CA ASN A 13 2.98 -18.21 22.77
C ASN A 13 3.97 -18.00 23.95
N PHE A 14 4.75 -16.92 23.94
CA PHE A 14 5.62 -16.56 25.06
C PHE A 14 4.80 -15.80 26.11
N LYS A 15 4.63 -16.43 27.26
CA LYS A 15 3.90 -15.87 28.41
C LYS A 15 4.40 -14.48 28.79
N ASN A 16 3.49 -13.53 28.83
CA ASN A 16 3.32 -12.33 29.68
C ASN A 16 4.52 -11.43 30.04
N GLU A 17 5.77 -11.75 29.81
CA GLU A 17 6.91 -10.97 30.33
C GLU A 17 7.58 -10.04 29.32
N TYR A 18 7.33 -10.19 28.03
CA TYR A 18 7.94 -9.35 27.00
C TYR A 18 6.92 -8.45 26.30
N LYS A 19 6.75 -7.23 26.79
CA LYS A 19 5.97 -6.15 26.17
C LYS A 19 6.66 -5.55 24.93
N LEU A 20 7.34 -6.35 24.14
CA LEU A 20 8.01 -5.91 22.90
C LEU A 20 7.05 -5.41 21.83
N THR A 21 5.80 -5.79 21.90
CA THR A 21 4.75 -5.33 21.01
C THR A 21 4.27 -3.91 21.26
N HIS A 22 4.64 -3.29 22.38
CA HIS A 22 4.40 -1.87 22.66
C HIS A 22 5.17 -0.94 21.72
N LEU A 23 6.25 -1.43 21.12
CA LEU A 23 7.11 -0.64 20.23
C LEU A 23 6.62 -0.59 18.78
N VAL A 24 5.74 -1.52 18.36
CA VAL A 24 5.38 -1.67 16.94
C VAL A 24 3.95 -1.25 16.63
N TYR A 25 3.03 -1.27 17.61
CA TYR A 25 1.62 -0.98 17.36
C TYR A 25 0.89 -0.33 18.54
N ASN A 26 0.24 0.79 18.28
CA ASN A 26 -0.74 1.56 19.06
C ASN A 26 -0.94 1.15 20.53
N PRO A 27 -0.52 2.00 21.51
CA PRO A 27 -0.50 1.69 22.94
C PRO A 27 -1.89 1.42 23.54
N ASP A 28 -2.97 1.94 22.95
CA ASP A 28 -4.29 1.95 23.61
C ASP A 28 -5.08 0.63 23.57
N LYS A 29 -4.62 -0.39 22.83
CA LYS A 29 -5.37 -1.65 22.64
C LYS A 29 -4.55 -2.93 22.71
N ALA A 30 -3.32 -2.88 23.14
CA ALA A 30 -2.41 -4.02 23.19
C ALA A 30 -2.96 -5.21 24.02
N THR A 31 -3.69 -4.92 25.09
CA THR A 31 -4.22 -5.94 26.02
C THR A 31 -5.29 -6.86 25.41
N ASN A 32 -6.10 -6.33 24.46
CA ASN A 32 -7.15 -7.11 23.83
C ASN A 32 -6.70 -7.86 22.55
N LEU A 33 -5.62 -7.38 21.90
CA LEU A 33 -5.07 -8.01 20.71
C LEU A 33 -4.47 -9.38 21.01
N PHE A 34 -3.78 -9.54 22.14
CA PHE A 34 -3.14 -10.81 22.51
C PHE A 34 -4.13 -11.90 22.87
N ARG A 35 -5.23 -11.55 23.53
CA ARG A 35 -6.25 -12.51 23.93
C ARG A 35 -7.00 -13.12 22.75
N ASN A 36 -7.14 -12.36 21.65
CA ASN A 36 -7.81 -12.75 20.41
C ASN A 36 -6.88 -12.84 19.20
N ALA A 37 -5.57 -12.86 19.42
CA ALA A 37 -4.55 -12.83 18.37
C ALA A 37 -4.82 -13.83 17.23
N PRO A 38 -5.08 -15.13 17.44
CA PRO A 38 -5.25 -16.06 16.35
C PRO A 38 -6.47 -15.73 15.49
N LYS A 39 -7.58 -15.30 16.08
CA LYS A 39 -8.78 -14.90 15.33
C LYS A 39 -8.57 -13.62 14.52
N THR A 40 -7.83 -12.67 15.06
CA THR A 40 -7.52 -11.41 14.38
C THR A 40 -6.57 -11.64 13.21
N ILE A 41 -5.55 -12.49 13.39
CA ILE A 41 -4.58 -12.84 12.34
C ILE A 41 -5.28 -13.49 11.14
N ILE A 42 -6.18 -14.45 11.38
CA ILE A 42 -6.94 -15.11 10.32
C ILE A 42 -7.77 -14.07 9.54
N LYS A 43 -8.43 -13.15 10.23
CA LYS A 43 -9.22 -12.08 9.57
C LYS A 43 -8.34 -11.16 8.73
N VAL A 44 -7.19 -10.73 9.26
CA VAL A 44 -6.23 -9.90 8.52
C VAL A 44 -5.70 -10.63 7.29
N PHE A 45 -5.44 -11.93 7.39
CA PHE A 45 -5.02 -12.76 6.27
C PHE A 45 -6.08 -12.83 5.16
N PHE A 46 -7.34 -13.03 5.52
CA PHE A 46 -8.44 -13.02 4.55
C PHE A 46 -8.61 -11.66 3.87
N ILE A 47 -8.48 -10.56 4.63
CA ILE A 47 -8.53 -9.20 4.06
C ILE A 47 -7.40 -9.00 3.06
N TYR A 48 -6.19 -9.45 3.39
CA TYR A 48 -5.04 -9.36 2.49
C TYR A 48 -5.26 -10.13 1.19
N ILE A 49 -5.72 -11.38 1.28
CA ILE A 49 -6.04 -12.20 0.10
C ILE A 49 -7.14 -11.54 -0.74
N PHE A 50 -8.20 -11.07 -0.08
CA PHE A 50 -9.31 -10.41 -0.75
C PHE A 50 -8.83 -9.15 -1.51
N PHE A 51 -8.01 -8.33 -0.87
CA PHE A 51 -7.45 -7.12 -1.48
C PHE A 51 -6.55 -7.45 -2.68
N THR A 52 -5.67 -8.44 -2.55
CA THR A 52 -4.82 -8.90 -3.65
C THR A 52 -5.63 -9.45 -4.81
N ALA A 53 -6.64 -10.27 -4.52
CA ALA A 53 -7.54 -10.81 -5.54
C ALA A 53 -8.34 -9.70 -6.25
N LEU A 54 -8.80 -8.69 -5.52
CA LEU A 54 -9.52 -7.55 -6.07
C LEU A 54 -8.61 -6.75 -7.03
N ILE A 55 -7.38 -6.46 -6.65
CA ILE A 55 -6.41 -5.79 -7.52
C ILE A 55 -6.13 -6.62 -8.77
N PHE A 56 -5.93 -7.93 -8.62
CA PHE A 56 -5.73 -8.85 -9.75
C PHE A 56 -6.89 -8.79 -10.75
N VAL A 57 -8.11 -8.85 -10.24
CA VAL A 57 -9.33 -8.78 -11.07
C VAL A 57 -9.42 -7.44 -11.80
N LEU A 58 -9.15 -6.31 -11.12
CA LEU A 58 -9.17 -4.98 -11.73
C LEU A 58 -8.12 -4.85 -12.85
N PHE A 59 -6.92 -5.37 -12.67
CA PHE A 59 -5.89 -5.37 -13.71
C PHE A 59 -6.28 -6.24 -14.91
N THR A 60 -6.86 -7.41 -14.66
CA THR A 60 -7.31 -8.30 -15.73
C THR A 60 -8.43 -7.64 -16.54
N PHE A 61 -9.41 -7.01 -15.88
CA PHE A 61 -10.48 -6.28 -16.57
C PHE A 61 -9.97 -5.04 -17.34
N SER A 62 -8.86 -4.46 -16.95
CA SER A 62 -8.22 -3.36 -17.67
C SER A 62 -7.48 -3.80 -18.95
N GLY A 63 -7.47 -5.12 -19.27
CA GLY A 63 -6.83 -5.67 -20.44
C GLY A 63 -5.33 -5.97 -20.29
N ILE A 64 -4.82 -6.05 -19.07
CA ILE A 64 -3.46 -6.52 -18.80
C ILE A 64 -3.45 -8.06 -18.87
N ARG A 65 -2.37 -8.66 -19.39
CA ARG A 65 -2.23 -10.11 -19.48
C ARG A 65 -2.31 -10.74 -18.09
N LEU A 66 -2.94 -11.91 -17.97
CA LEU A 66 -3.16 -12.61 -16.72
C LEU A 66 -1.89 -12.76 -15.87
N PHE A 67 -0.79 -13.15 -16.50
CA PHE A 67 0.50 -13.32 -15.82
C PHE A 67 1.01 -11.99 -15.24
N ASP A 68 0.96 -10.92 -16.03
CA ASP A 68 1.41 -9.59 -15.61
C ASP A 68 0.48 -9.01 -14.54
N SER A 69 -0.83 -9.21 -14.68
CA SER A 69 -1.84 -8.82 -13.69
C SER A 69 -1.62 -9.48 -12.35
N PHE A 70 -1.29 -10.78 -12.34
CA PHE A 70 -1.00 -11.52 -11.11
C PHE A 70 0.26 -11.00 -10.43
N ASN A 71 1.35 -10.84 -11.18
CA ASN A 71 2.61 -10.32 -10.64
C ASN A 71 2.46 -8.88 -10.12
N LEU A 72 1.77 -8.00 -10.87
CA LEU A 72 1.50 -6.64 -10.43
C LEU A 72 0.63 -6.61 -9.17
N ALA A 73 -0.40 -7.44 -9.08
CA ALA A 73 -1.25 -7.50 -7.90
C ALA A 73 -0.46 -7.92 -6.65
N MET A 74 0.40 -8.93 -6.78
CA MET A 74 1.29 -9.38 -5.69
C MET A 74 2.29 -8.29 -5.30
N THR A 75 2.90 -7.64 -6.29
CA THR A 75 3.88 -6.56 -6.09
C THR A 75 3.26 -5.36 -5.40
N VAL A 76 2.09 -4.90 -5.87
CA VAL A 76 1.39 -3.75 -5.28
C VAL A 76 0.92 -4.07 -3.86
N SER A 77 0.34 -5.24 -3.61
CA SER A 77 -0.15 -5.61 -2.27
C SER A 77 0.98 -5.78 -1.24
N SER A 78 2.18 -6.16 -1.70
CA SER A 78 3.37 -6.27 -0.85
C SER A 78 4.21 -4.99 -0.78
N THR A 79 3.80 -3.91 -1.48
CA THR A 79 4.58 -2.68 -1.65
C THR A 79 5.98 -2.93 -2.19
N GLY A 80 6.13 -3.95 -3.04
CA GLY A 80 7.39 -4.32 -3.68
C GLY A 80 7.56 -3.63 -5.03
N ALA A 81 8.78 -3.63 -5.57
CA ALA A 81 9.10 -3.09 -6.88
C ALA A 81 9.40 -4.20 -7.92
N PHE A 82 8.98 -5.42 -7.66
CA PHE A 82 9.26 -6.53 -8.55
C PHE A 82 8.33 -6.52 -9.76
N LEU A 83 8.90 -6.36 -10.95
CA LEU A 83 8.19 -6.38 -12.21
C LEU A 83 8.59 -7.63 -13.01
N PRO A 84 7.66 -8.22 -13.78
CA PRO A 84 7.97 -9.32 -14.69
C PRO A 84 8.70 -8.86 -15.94
N THR A 85 8.81 -7.56 -16.18
CA THR A 85 9.47 -6.91 -17.32
C THR A 85 10.49 -5.89 -16.81
N ASN A 86 11.39 -5.43 -17.70
CA ASN A 86 12.39 -4.43 -17.33
C ASN A 86 11.78 -3.07 -17.01
N GLU A 87 10.69 -2.71 -17.69
CA GLU A 87 10.02 -1.43 -17.49
C GLU A 87 8.52 -1.61 -17.28
N LEU A 88 7.96 -0.79 -16.38
CA LEU A 88 6.52 -0.77 -16.13
C LEU A 88 5.72 -0.28 -17.34
N SER A 89 6.31 0.56 -18.20
CA SER A 89 5.75 1.06 -19.44
C SER A 89 5.42 -0.04 -20.45
N GLU A 90 6.08 -1.19 -20.40
CA GLU A 90 5.79 -2.35 -21.25
C GLU A 90 4.45 -3.01 -20.90
N ILE A 91 4.07 -2.96 -19.62
CA ILE A 91 2.83 -3.57 -19.12
C ILE A 91 1.69 -2.57 -19.16
N ILE A 92 1.94 -1.34 -18.70
CA ILE A 92 0.93 -0.27 -18.57
C ILE A 92 0.96 0.64 -19.79
N LYS A 93 0.03 0.41 -20.72
CA LYS A 93 -0.04 1.13 -22.00
C LYS A 93 -1.14 2.20 -22.02
N HIS A 94 -2.22 2.00 -21.28
CA HIS A 94 -3.39 2.87 -21.31
C HIS A 94 -3.52 3.71 -20.04
N SER A 95 -4.11 4.90 -20.15
CA SER A 95 -4.35 5.80 -19.01
C SER A 95 -5.26 5.16 -17.94
N SER A 96 -6.23 4.34 -18.34
CA SER A 96 -7.09 3.60 -17.42
C SER A 96 -6.30 2.63 -16.53
N GLN A 97 -5.32 1.94 -17.10
CA GLN A 97 -4.43 1.03 -16.35
C GLN A 97 -3.57 1.81 -15.35
N LYS A 98 -3.08 2.99 -15.74
CA LYS A 98 -2.32 3.88 -14.82
C LYS A 98 -3.18 4.34 -13.65
N ILE A 99 -4.43 4.71 -13.90
CA ILE A 99 -5.36 5.13 -12.84
C ILE A 99 -5.58 3.98 -11.84
N ILE A 100 -5.89 2.79 -12.34
CA ILE A 100 -6.10 1.61 -11.49
C ILE A 100 -4.86 1.30 -10.66
N LEU A 101 -3.67 1.35 -11.28
CA LEU A 101 -2.41 1.12 -10.59
C LEU A 101 -2.15 2.18 -9.51
N THR A 102 -2.38 3.47 -9.81
CA THR A 102 -2.22 4.57 -8.86
C THR A 102 -3.14 4.39 -7.65
N ILE A 103 -4.40 4.06 -7.90
CA ILE A 103 -5.38 3.77 -6.84
C ILE A 103 -4.92 2.56 -6.02
N ALA A 104 -4.51 1.47 -6.65
CA ALA A 104 -4.07 0.26 -5.97
C ALA A 104 -2.85 0.51 -5.08
N ILE A 105 -1.84 1.27 -5.56
CA ILE A 105 -0.66 1.65 -4.77
C ILE A 105 -1.07 2.55 -3.61
N THR A 106 -1.93 3.54 -3.84
CA THR A 106 -2.42 4.44 -2.78
C THR A 106 -3.15 3.64 -1.68
N PHE A 107 -3.97 2.67 -2.05
CA PHE A 107 -4.62 1.80 -1.06
C PHE A 107 -3.64 0.87 -0.34
N SER A 108 -2.58 0.42 -1.01
CA SER A 108 -1.56 -0.43 -0.37
C SER A 108 -0.71 0.31 0.67
N THR A 109 -0.67 1.67 0.65
CA THR A 109 0.00 2.46 1.70
C THR A 109 -0.77 2.47 3.00
N LEU A 110 -2.08 2.23 2.95
CA LEU A 110 -2.94 2.30 4.12
C LEU A 110 -2.73 1.08 5.03
N ASN A 111 -2.95 1.30 6.31
CA ASN A 111 -2.85 0.23 7.28
C ASN A 111 -3.92 -0.84 7.04
N ILE A 112 -3.54 -2.11 7.06
CA ILE A 112 -4.48 -3.23 6.87
C ILE A 112 -5.62 -3.22 7.89
N TYR A 113 -5.39 -2.67 9.09
CA TYR A 113 -6.44 -2.48 10.11
C TYR A 113 -7.45 -1.40 9.74
N PHE A 114 -7.12 -0.47 8.84
CA PHE A 114 -8.06 0.46 8.25
C PHE A 114 -9.14 -0.31 7.50
N PHE A 115 -8.75 -1.25 6.63
CA PHE A 115 -9.70 -2.13 5.92
C PHE A 115 -10.51 -3.01 6.86
N TYR A 116 -9.87 -3.55 7.90
CA TYR A 116 -10.60 -4.30 8.94
C TYR A 116 -11.68 -3.44 9.63
N SER A 117 -11.38 -2.18 9.91
CA SER A 117 -12.32 -1.25 10.55
C SER A 117 -13.46 -0.84 9.61
N LEU A 118 -13.22 -0.76 8.29
CA LEU A 118 -14.24 -0.55 7.27
C LEU A 118 -15.34 -1.63 7.31
N PHE A 119 -14.93 -2.89 7.47
CA PHE A 119 -15.87 -4.02 7.54
C PHE A 119 -16.56 -4.17 8.91
N SER A 120 -16.06 -3.51 9.96
CA SER A 120 -16.56 -3.69 11.34
C SER A 120 -17.37 -2.52 11.89
N ASN A 121 -17.87 -1.60 11.07
CA ASN A 121 -18.73 -0.45 11.44
C ASN A 121 -18.20 0.40 12.62
N VAL A 122 -16.90 0.52 12.78
CA VAL A 122 -16.29 1.36 13.80
C VAL A 122 -16.11 2.78 13.25
N ASN A 123 -16.17 3.81 14.11
CA ASN A 123 -15.86 5.21 13.74
C ASN A 123 -14.44 5.33 13.17
N ILE A 124 -14.32 5.17 11.86
CA ILE A 124 -13.07 5.03 11.10
C ILE A 124 -12.20 6.28 11.25
N ILE A 125 -12.81 7.45 11.12
CA ILE A 125 -12.11 8.75 11.13
C ILE A 125 -11.35 8.98 12.45
N LYS A 126 -11.99 8.67 13.59
CA LYS A 126 -11.35 8.85 14.91
C LYS A 126 -10.26 7.83 15.21
N LYS A 127 -10.31 6.67 14.54
CA LYS A 127 -9.41 5.56 14.85
C LYS A 127 -8.21 5.47 13.91
N HIS A 128 -8.35 6.00 12.70
CA HIS A 128 -7.36 5.90 11.62
C HIS A 128 -7.05 7.29 11.01
N TYR A 129 -6.88 8.30 11.84
CA TYR A 129 -6.54 9.65 11.39
C TYR A 129 -5.17 9.68 10.67
N GLU A 130 -4.27 8.78 11.03
CA GLU A 130 -2.95 8.64 10.40
C GLU A 130 -3.07 8.24 8.92
N ASP A 131 -3.93 7.27 8.60
CA ASP A 131 -4.19 6.82 7.24
C ASP A 131 -4.80 7.95 6.38
N ILE A 132 -5.72 8.74 6.97
CA ILE A 132 -6.32 9.89 6.30
C ILE A 132 -5.24 10.96 6.05
N PHE A 133 -4.33 11.18 7.02
CA PHE A 133 -3.25 12.12 6.86
C PHE A 133 -2.28 11.72 5.74
N ILE A 134 -1.99 10.43 5.58
CA ILE A 134 -1.19 9.90 4.47
C ILE A 134 -1.87 10.20 3.12
N LEU A 135 -3.17 9.98 2.99
CA LEU A 135 -3.91 10.30 1.76
C LEU A 135 -3.88 11.78 1.43
N LEU A 136 -4.05 12.64 2.44
CA LEU A 136 -3.93 14.09 2.27
C LEU A 136 -2.50 14.50 1.88
N ALA A 137 -1.50 13.87 2.46
CA ALA A 137 -0.10 14.12 2.13
C ALA A 137 0.20 13.74 0.66
N ILE A 138 -0.25 12.58 0.19
CA ILE A 138 -0.12 12.17 -1.22
C ILE A 138 -0.70 13.24 -2.14
N PHE A 139 -1.92 13.68 -1.84
CA PHE A 139 -2.60 14.70 -2.65
C PHE A 139 -1.87 16.04 -2.62
N PHE A 140 -1.46 16.52 -1.45
CA PHE A 140 -0.79 17.80 -1.27
C PHE A 140 0.59 17.83 -1.96
N PHE A 141 1.41 16.79 -1.77
CA PHE A 141 2.70 16.68 -2.44
C PHE A 141 2.56 16.56 -3.96
N SER A 142 1.53 15.86 -4.43
CA SER A 142 1.28 15.78 -5.88
C SER A 142 0.90 17.15 -6.48
N LEU A 143 0.16 17.99 -5.75
CA LEU A 143 -0.13 19.36 -6.18
C LEU A 143 1.14 20.23 -6.22
N ILE A 144 1.96 20.19 -5.18
CA ILE A 144 3.22 20.98 -5.15
C ILE A 144 4.11 20.60 -6.34
N LEU A 145 4.31 19.30 -6.58
CA LEU A 145 5.12 18.85 -7.70
C LEU A 145 4.50 19.17 -9.06
N PHE A 146 3.18 19.15 -9.18
CA PHE A 146 2.50 19.51 -10.42
C PHE A 146 2.75 20.98 -10.81
N PHE A 147 2.74 21.90 -9.85
CA PHE A 147 3.07 23.29 -10.10
C PHE A 147 4.57 23.53 -10.36
N SER A 148 5.42 22.63 -9.83
CA SER A 148 6.88 22.74 -10.05
C SER A 148 7.34 22.13 -11.37
N ILE A 149 6.64 21.10 -11.87
CA ILE A 149 7.02 20.34 -13.07
C ILE A 149 5.94 20.56 -14.14
N GLN A 150 6.17 21.52 -15.04
CA GLN A 150 5.20 21.88 -16.06
C GLN A 150 5.09 20.89 -17.24
N GLU A 151 6.00 19.92 -17.36
CA GLU A 151 6.11 19.05 -18.54
C GLU A 151 5.40 17.70 -18.42
N THR A 152 4.85 17.35 -17.25
CA THR A 152 4.28 16.02 -17.01
C THR A 152 2.80 16.07 -16.67
N SER A 153 2.05 15.02 -17.02
CA SER A 153 0.64 14.90 -16.64
C SER A 153 0.48 14.73 -15.13
N PHE A 154 -0.54 15.35 -14.55
CA PHE A 154 -0.87 15.23 -13.12
C PHE A 154 -0.94 13.78 -12.64
N LEU A 155 -1.46 12.87 -13.47
CA LEU A 155 -1.59 11.45 -13.16
C LEU A 155 -0.22 10.76 -12.97
N ASN A 156 0.77 11.12 -13.78
CA ASN A 156 2.11 10.57 -13.65
C ASN A 156 2.78 11.05 -12.35
N ILE A 157 2.55 12.31 -11.98
CA ILE A 157 3.08 12.88 -10.73
C ILE A 157 2.40 12.22 -9.53
N LEU A 158 1.07 12.10 -9.55
CA LEU A 158 0.30 11.45 -8.49
C LEU A 158 0.78 9.99 -8.29
N PHE A 159 1.00 9.26 -9.39
CA PHE A 159 1.55 7.92 -9.35
C PHE A 159 2.93 7.89 -8.69
N SER A 160 3.84 8.79 -9.08
CA SER A 160 5.20 8.83 -8.54
C SER A 160 5.22 9.16 -7.05
N VAL A 161 4.41 10.12 -6.61
CA VAL A 161 4.27 10.46 -5.19
C VAL A 161 3.69 9.29 -4.40
N ALA A 162 2.63 8.66 -4.89
CA ALA A 162 2.05 7.48 -4.25
C ALA A 162 3.05 6.33 -4.17
N SER A 163 3.80 6.08 -5.25
CA SER A 163 4.85 5.06 -5.31
C SER A 163 6.00 5.34 -4.34
N SER A 164 6.41 6.58 -4.19
CA SER A 164 7.47 6.99 -3.25
C SER A 164 7.01 6.82 -1.80
N LEU A 165 5.83 7.29 -1.46
CA LEU A 165 5.29 7.19 -0.09
C LEU A 165 4.90 5.75 0.30
N SER A 166 4.58 4.90 -0.67
CA SER A 166 4.34 3.46 -0.43
C SER A 166 5.62 2.65 -0.27
N ASN A 167 6.80 3.25 -0.47
CA ASN A 167 8.09 2.56 -0.58
C ASN A 167 8.12 1.50 -1.72
N SER A 168 7.20 1.54 -2.68
CA SER A 168 7.19 0.60 -3.80
C SER A 168 8.25 0.93 -4.85
N GLY A 169 8.66 2.21 -4.97
CA GLY A 169 9.74 2.61 -5.88
C GLY A 169 9.46 2.37 -7.38
N MET A 170 8.21 2.11 -7.76
CA MET A 170 7.83 1.95 -9.16
C MET A 170 7.82 3.30 -9.88
N SER A 171 8.40 3.36 -11.08
CA SER A 171 8.37 4.55 -11.93
C SER A 171 7.82 4.21 -13.31
N ILE A 172 7.00 5.13 -13.87
CA ILE A 172 6.48 5.04 -15.25
C ILE A 172 7.28 5.94 -16.19
N PHE A 173 7.95 6.96 -15.65
CA PHE A 173 8.74 7.91 -16.43
C PHE A 173 10.08 8.19 -15.74
N THR A 174 11.08 8.53 -16.54
CA THR A 174 12.34 9.04 -16.01
C THR A 174 12.13 10.49 -15.58
N PRO A 175 12.44 10.83 -14.32
CA PRO A 175 12.28 12.20 -13.85
C PRO A 175 13.18 13.14 -14.66
N PRO A 176 12.73 14.39 -14.95
CA PRO A 176 13.55 15.36 -15.64
C PRO A 176 14.82 15.67 -14.85
N LYS A 177 15.92 15.90 -15.56
CA LYS A 177 17.26 16.08 -14.96
C LYS A 177 17.32 17.13 -13.84
N ASN A 178 16.46 18.12 -13.88
CA ASN A 178 16.40 19.18 -12.87
C ASN A 178 15.90 18.69 -11.50
N LEU A 179 15.20 17.56 -11.45
CA LEU A 179 14.73 16.96 -10.21
C LEU A 179 15.78 16.11 -9.49
N TYR A 180 16.81 15.65 -10.20
CA TYR A 180 17.89 14.89 -9.55
C TYR A 180 18.61 15.69 -8.46
N LEU A 181 18.58 17.03 -8.54
CA LEU A 181 19.15 17.92 -7.52
C LEU A 181 18.39 17.90 -6.17
N PHE A 182 17.14 17.42 -6.14
CA PHE A 182 16.36 17.31 -4.90
C PHE A 182 16.49 15.92 -4.24
N PHE A 183 17.10 14.94 -4.93
CA PHE A 183 17.26 13.56 -4.45
C PHE A 183 18.71 13.18 -4.13
N ILE A 184 19.65 14.12 -4.21
CA ILE A 184 21.02 14.02 -3.71
C ILE A 184 21.11 14.77 -2.39
#